data_5011b4a64f15bd7cef3e583a6fbcbb9d
#
_entry.id   5011b4a64f15bd7cef3e583a6fbcbb9d
#
_cell.length_a   1.000
_cell.length_b   1.000
_cell.length_c   1.000
_cell.angle_alpha   90.00
_cell.angle_beta   90.00
_cell.angle_gamma   90.00
#
_symmetry.space_group_name_H-M   'P 1'
#
loop_
_entity.id
_entity.type
_entity.pdbx_description
1 polymer ?
#
loop_
_entity_poly.entity_id
_entity_poly.type
_entity_poly.pdbx_seq_one_letter_code
_entity_poly.pdbx_strand_id
1 'polypeptide(L)'
;MSKPSNISIANARIAFPNFSAKPEKYNQHPMRNFLLILEDEGLVENLIADGWNVKRFRPREGEDLGTAYLQVKVNFNNKPPVIWLITGDRKTRVRDDMIEAFDYMEFENIDLIIEPYQYDVNGKTGISAYLKTMYATKVVDEFESKYADIGDDDCPF
;
A
#
# COMPACT_ATOMS: atom_id res chain seq x y z
N MET A 1 -16.62 -23.41 -4.85
CA MET A 1 -16.34 -21.97 -4.58
C MET A 1 -15.08 -21.54 -5.29
N SER A 2 -15.18 -20.48 -6.04
CA SER A 2 -14.00 -19.94 -6.68
C SER A 2 -13.09 -19.26 -5.66
N LYS A 3 -11.78 -19.39 -5.85
CA LYS A 3 -10.83 -18.67 -5.01
C LYS A 3 -10.92 -17.19 -5.33
N PRO A 4 -10.76 -16.31 -4.33
CA PRO A 4 -10.74 -14.89 -4.61
C PRO A 4 -9.57 -14.55 -5.52
N SER A 5 -9.79 -13.61 -6.41
CA SER A 5 -8.78 -13.16 -7.38
C SER A 5 -7.97 -11.99 -6.83
N ASN A 6 -6.78 -11.81 -7.37
CA ASN A 6 -6.00 -10.61 -7.11
C ASN A 6 -6.78 -9.38 -7.56
N ILE A 7 -6.55 -8.27 -6.89
CA ILE A 7 -7.19 -7.00 -7.22
C ILE A 7 -6.12 -6.04 -7.72
N SER A 8 -6.34 -5.47 -8.90
CA SER A 8 -5.45 -4.45 -9.46
C SER A 8 -6.11 -3.10 -9.30
N ILE A 9 -5.40 -2.16 -8.71
CA ILE A 9 -5.91 -0.81 -8.46
C ILE A 9 -4.93 0.20 -9.03
N ALA A 10 -5.43 1.02 -9.95
CA ALA A 10 -4.66 2.10 -10.53
C ALA A 10 -4.94 3.38 -9.76
N ASN A 11 -3.92 4.21 -9.63
CA ASN A 11 -4.00 5.48 -8.92
C ASN A 11 -4.62 5.31 -7.52
N ALA A 12 -4.05 4.39 -6.77
CA ALA A 12 -4.53 4.06 -5.44
C ALA A 12 -4.22 5.17 -4.45
N ARG A 13 -5.13 5.36 -3.50
CA ARG A 13 -4.93 6.29 -2.40
C ARG A 13 -4.61 5.49 -1.16
N ILE A 14 -3.44 5.74 -0.58
CA ILE A 14 -3.03 5.04 0.64
C ILE A 14 -2.96 6.02 1.81
N ALA A 15 -3.09 5.49 3.02
CA ALA A 15 -3.05 6.29 4.24
C ALA A 15 -2.37 5.49 5.35
N PHE A 16 -1.85 6.20 6.33
CA PHE A 16 -1.21 5.63 7.52
C PHE A 16 -0.18 4.56 7.17
N PRO A 17 0.78 4.87 6.27
CA PRO A 17 1.78 3.88 5.88
C PRO A 17 2.72 3.57 7.03
N ASN A 18 3.08 2.30 7.16
CA ASN A 18 4.10 1.85 8.10
C ASN A 18 5.01 0.86 7.37
N PHE A 19 5.80 1.37 6.44
CA PHE A 19 6.76 0.56 5.69
C PHE A 19 7.99 0.23 6.50
N SER A 20 8.22 0.98 7.59
CA SER A 20 9.37 0.76 8.49
C SER A 20 9.12 -0.34 9.51
N ALA A 21 7.90 -0.84 9.61
CA ALA A 21 7.49 -1.80 10.63
C ALA A 21 7.79 -1.29 12.05
N LYS A 22 7.47 -0.01 12.30
CA LYS A 22 7.69 0.58 13.60
C LYS A 22 6.70 0.01 14.62
N PRO A 23 7.16 -0.29 15.84
CA PRO A 23 6.26 -0.74 16.88
C PRO A 23 5.26 0.36 17.25
N GLU A 24 4.00 -0.02 17.37
CA GLU A 24 2.94 0.88 17.78
C GLU A 24 2.41 0.42 19.14
N LYS A 25 1.66 1.30 19.80
CA LYS A 25 1.15 1.04 21.14
C LYS A 25 0.41 -0.30 21.27
N TYR A 26 -0.30 -0.70 20.24
CA TYR A 26 -1.11 -1.92 20.25
C TYR A 26 -0.52 -3.04 19.38
N ASN A 27 0.67 -2.84 18.83
CA ASN A 27 1.28 -3.80 17.92
C ASN A 27 2.67 -4.19 18.43
N GLN A 28 2.72 -5.26 19.22
CA GLN A 28 3.97 -5.75 19.79
C GLN A 28 4.82 -6.51 18.75
N HIS A 29 4.20 -6.94 17.67
CA HIS A 29 4.87 -7.62 16.57
C HIS A 29 4.63 -6.83 15.29
N PRO A 30 5.32 -5.70 15.11
CA PRO A 30 5.03 -4.79 14.01
C PRO A 30 5.24 -5.44 12.65
N MET A 31 4.28 -5.24 11.78
CA MET A 31 4.30 -5.70 10.40
C MET A 31 4.16 -4.49 9.49
N ARG A 32 4.90 -4.50 8.38
CA ARG A 32 4.76 -3.44 7.38
C ARG A 32 3.35 -3.48 6.81
N ASN A 33 2.71 -2.32 6.75
CA ASN A 33 1.36 -2.23 6.23
C ASN A 33 1.01 -0.80 5.84
N PHE A 34 -0.11 -0.66 5.15
CA PHE A 34 -0.73 0.63 4.89
C PHE A 34 -2.23 0.41 4.72
N LEU A 35 -2.99 1.50 4.76
CA LEU A 35 -4.42 1.43 4.51
C LEU A 35 -4.69 1.87 3.08
N LEU A 36 -5.41 1.04 2.34
CA LEU A 36 -5.88 1.39 1.01
C LEU A 36 -7.26 2.01 1.14
N ILE A 37 -7.40 3.26 0.74
CA ILE A 37 -8.66 3.99 0.84
C ILE A 37 -9.53 3.59 -0.35
N LEU A 38 -10.77 3.19 -0.06
CA LEU A 38 -11.72 2.71 -1.05
C LEU A 38 -12.83 3.75 -1.21
N GLU A 39 -12.83 4.45 -2.34
CA GLU A 39 -13.82 5.49 -2.61
C GLU A 39 -14.97 5.01 -3.50
N ASP A 40 -14.76 3.91 -4.21
CA ASP A 40 -15.78 3.32 -5.08
C ASP A 40 -16.67 2.38 -4.29
N GLU A 41 -17.89 2.80 -3.99
CA GLU A 41 -18.84 2.00 -3.20
C GLU A 41 -19.23 0.68 -3.88
N GLY A 42 -19.25 0.66 -5.21
CA GLY A 42 -19.52 -0.58 -5.95
C GLY A 42 -18.43 -1.62 -5.70
N LEU A 43 -17.17 -1.19 -5.73
CA LEU A 43 -16.04 -2.06 -5.40
C LEU A 43 -16.11 -2.50 -3.94
N VAL A 44 -16.45 -1.60 -3.02
CA VAL A 44 -16.58 -1.91 -1.60
C VAL A 44 -17.62 -3.01 -1.38
N GLU A 45 -18.78 -2.89 -1.99
CA GLU A 45 -19.83 -3.90 -1.87
C GLU A 45 -19.37 -5.26 -2.38
N ASN A 46 -18.67 -5.28 -3.51
CA ASN A 46 -18.14 -6.53 -4.07
C ASN A 46 -17.11 -7.17 -3.15
N LEU A 47 -16.22 -6.37 -2.57
CA LEU A 47 -15.19 -6.89 -1.66
C LEU A 47 -15.83 -7.45 -0.39
N ILE A 48 -16.81 -6.76 0.16
CA ILE A 48 -17.51 -7.23 1.35
C ILE A 48 -18.23 -8.55 1.05
N ALA A 49 -18.89 -8.61 -0.11
CA ALA A 49 -19.61 -9.83 -0.53
C ALA A 49 -18.66 -11.02 -0.70
N ASP A 50 -17.44 -10.77 -1.16
CA ASP A 50 -16.42 -11.80 -1.36
C ASP A 50 -15.72 -12.22 -0.05
N GLY A 51 -15.92 -11.47 1.03
CA GLY A 51 -15.36 -11.81 2.34
C GLY A 51 -14.09 -11.06 2.73
N TRP A 52 -13.70 -10.03 1.97
CA TRP A 52 -12.53 -9.22 2.29
C TRP A 52 -12.77 -8.41 3.57
N ASN A 53 -11.70 -8.19 4.34
CA ASN A 53 -11.76 -7.48 5.63
C ASN A 53 -11.85 -5.96 5.44
N VAL A 54 -12.89 -5.49 4.76
CA VAL A 54 -13.11 -4.07 4.57
C VAL A 54 -13.63 -3.45 5.86
N LYS A 55 -13.06 -2.32 6.24
CA LYS A 55 -13.47 -1.56 7.43
C LYS A 55 -13.82 -0.13 7.01
N ARG A 56 -14.45 0.61 7.93
CA ARG A 56 -14.79 2.01 7.68
C ARG A 56 -14.31 2.88 8.84
N PHE A 57 -13.85 4.08 8.49
CA PHE A 57 -13.59 5.11 9.49
C PHE A 57 -14.91 5.62 10.04
N ARG A 58 -14.85 6.35 11.14
CA ARG A 58 -16.04 7.02 11.67
C ARG A 58 -16.59 7.99 10.63
N PRO A 59 -17.92 8.02 10.40
CA PRO A 59 -18.50 9.01 9.50
C PRO A 59 -18.22 10.41 10.00
N ARG A 60 -17.93 11.29 9.05
CA ARG A 60 -17.81 12.71 9.37
C ARG A 60 -19.20 13.32 9.48
N GLU A 61 -19.28 14.50 10.10
CA GLU A 61 -20.53 15.22 10.23
C GLU A 61 -21.18 15.38 8.85
N GLY A 62 -22.44 14.99 8.74
CA GLY A 62 -23.18 15.07 7.49
C GLY A 62 -23.08 13.83 6.60
N GLU A 63 -22.27 12.84 6.98
CA GLU A 63 -22.12 11.61 6.22
C GLU A 63 -22.87 10.47 6.92
N ASP A 64 -23.51 9.61 6.13
CA ASP A 64 -24.19 8.43 6.67
C ASP A 64 -23.21 7.29 6.97
N LEU A 65 -22.18 7.16 6.12
CA LEU A 65 -21.16 6.13 6.24
C LEU A 65 -19.77 6.74 6.19
N GLY A 66 -18.84 6.18 6.96
CA GLY A 66 -17.44 6.58 6.90
C GLY A 66 -16.78 6.00 5.65
N THR A 67 -15.63 6.56 5.30
CA THR A 67 -14.83 6.10 4.19
C THR A 67 -14.36 4.68 4.43
N ALA A 68 -14.51 3.81 3.44
CA ALA A 68 -14.05 2.43 3.53
C ALA A 68 -12.55 2.33 3.30
N TYR A 69 -11.93 1.36 3.94
CA TYR A 69 -10.52 1.09 3.74
C TYR A 69 -10.23 -0.40 3.90
N LEU A 70 -9.10 -0.81 3.34
CA LEU A 70 -8.62 -2.18 3.44
C LEU A 70 -7.16 -2.11 3.91
N GLN A 71 -6.86 -2.80 5.01
CA GLN A 71 -5.48 -2.87 5.47
C GLN A 71 -4.69 -3.82 4.58
N VAL A 72 -3.62 -3.32 3.98
CA VAL A 72 -2.76 -4.11 3.10
C VAL A 72 -1.45 -4.39 3.83
N LYS A 73 -1.13 -5.66 3.97
CA LYS A 73 0.08 -6.11 4.63
C LYS A 73 1.21 -6.28 3.62
N VAL A 74 2.42 -5.89 4.02
CA VAL A 74 3.61 -5.99 3.18
C VAL A 74 4.57 -6.96 3.84
N ASN A 75 4.72 -8.15 3.29
CA ASN A 75 5.51 -9.22 3.88
C ASN A 75 6.64 -9.64 2.97
N PHE A 76 7.88 -9.32 3.36
CA PHE A 76 9.08 -9.70 2.61
C PHE A 76 9.63 -11.07 3.00
N ASN A 77 9.13 -11.68 4.07
CA ASN A 77 9.71 -12.90 4.63
C ASN A 77 9.30 -14.16 3.88
N ASN A 78 8.14 -14.13 3.26
CA ASN A 78 7.62 -15.31 2.55
C ASN A 78 7.28 -14.91 1.11
N LYS A 79 6.95 -14.89 0.26
CA LYS A 79 6.67 -14.36 -1.07
C LYS A 79 6.80 -12.83 -1.07
N PRO A 80 8.02 -12.28 -1.16
CA PRO A 80 8.18 -10.83 -1.11
C PRO A 80 7.48 -10.12 -2.27
N PRO A 81 6.88 -8.96 -2.02
CA PRO A 81 6.23 -8.21 -3.08
C PRO A 81 7.25 -7.62 -4.05
N VAL A 82 6.81 -7.41 -5.27
CA VAL A 82 7.60 -6.72 -6.29
C VAL A 82 7.23 -5.24 -6.23
N ILE A 83 8.16 -4.42 -5.78
CA ILE A 83 7.93 -2.98 -5.61
C ILE A 83 8.89 -2.20 -6.46
N TRP A 84 8.35 -1.26 -7.25
CA TRP A 84 9.13 -0.38 -8.10
C TRP A 84 8.92 1.06 -7.68
N LEU A 85 10.03 1.77 -7.49
CA LEU A 85 10.00 3.21 -7.28
C LEU A 85 10.30 3.89 -8.61
N ILE A 86 9.40 4.73 -9.06
CA ILE A 86 9.54 5.46 -10.32
C ILE A 86 9.84 6.91 -10.00
N THR A 87 10.98 7.40 -10.46
CA THR A 87 11.41 8.79 -10.26
C THR A 87 11.79 9.36 -11.64
N GLY A 88 10.91 10.19 -12.20
CA GLY A 88 11.09 10.67 -13.56
C GLY A 88 11.14 9.50 -14.52
N ASP A 89 12.27 9.35 -15.24
CA ASP A 89 12.47 8.26 -16.19
C ASP A 89 13.12 7.03 -15.58
N ARG A 90 13.43 7.07 -14.28
CA ARG A 90 14.12 5.98 -13.61
C ARG A 90 13.15 5.04 -12.90
N LYS A 91 13.49 3.77 -12.92
CA LYS A 91 12.71 2.71 -12.27
C LYS A 91 13.67 1.89 -11.42
N THR A 92 13.43 1.88 -10.11
CA THR A 92 14.30 1.22 -9.14
C THR A 92 13.53 0.14 -8.41
N ARG A 93 14.09 -1.07 -8.35
CA ARG A 93 13.51 -2.14 -7.55
C ARG A 93 13.73 -1.84 -6.07
N VAL A 94 12.66 -1.87 -5.28
CA VAL A 94 12.72 -1.60 -3.85
C VAL A 94 12.59 -2.89 -3.09
N ARG A 95 13.55 -3.15 -2.20
CA ARG A 95 13.58 -4.34 -1.37
C ARG A 95 13.38 -3.98 0.09
N ASP A 96 13.39 -4.97 0.96
CA ASP A 96 13.11 -4.79 2.38
C ASP A 96 14.08 -3.82 3.08
N ASP A 97 15.32 -3.69 2.58
CA ASP A 97 16.30 -2.76 3.13
C ASP A 97 16.07 -1.30 2.69
N MET A 98 15.22 -1.07 1.72
CA MET A 98 14.95 0.26 1.14
C MET A 98 13.52 0.75 1.38
N ILE A 99 12.61 -0.14 1.72
CA ILE A 99 11.18 0.19 1.78
C ILE A 99 10.85 1.21 2.88
N GLU A 100 11.68 1.31 3.90
CA GLU A 100 11.46 2.27 4.99
C GLU A 100 11.35 3.71 4.51
N ALA A 101 12.07 4.03 3.46
CA ALA A 101 12.06 5.38 2.90
C ALA A 101 10.68 5.79 2.39
N PHE A 102 9.83 4.83 2.06
CA PHE A 102 8.48 5.11 1.57
C PHE A 102 7.60 5.83 2.60
N ASP A 103 7.89 5.67 3.90
CA ASP A 103 7.14 6.38 4.94
C ASP A 103 7.32 7.90 4.87
N TYR A 104 8.38 8.35 4.24
CA TYR A 104 8.77 9.76 4.17
C TYR A 104 8.66 10.35 2.77
N MET A 105 8.16 9.59 1.81
CA MET A 105 8.03 10.04 0.42
C MET A 105 6.63 10.50 0.11
N GLU A 106 6.51 11.47 -0.80
CA GLU A 106 5.25 11.82 -1.42
C GLU A 106 5.15 11.12 -2.77
N PHE A 107 4.00 10.53 -3.03
CA PHE A 107 3.76 9.84 -4.28
C PHE A 107 2.74 10.57 -5.14
N GLU A 108 3.05 10.69 -6.41
CA GLU A 108 2.16 11.27 -7.41
C GLU A 108 1.12 10.26 -7.87
N ASN A 109 1.54 9.00 -7.98
CA ASN A 109 0.68 7.91 -8.41
C ASN A 109 1.15 6.60 -7.80
N ILE A 110 0.20 5.77 -7.41
CA ILE A 110 0.49 4.43 -6.92
C ILE A 110 -0.45 3.46 -7.61
N ASP A 111 0.13 2.51 -8.35
CA ASP A 111 -0.60 1.40 -8.93
C ASP A 111 -0.20 0.14 -8.18
N LEU A 112 -1.17 -0.67 -7.78
CA LEU A 112 -0.84 -1.85 -7.01
C LEU A 112 -1.72 -3.05 -7.34
N ILE A 113 -1.19 -4.22 -7.04
CA ILE A 113 -1.91 -5.49 -7.13
C ILE A 113 -1.89 -6.10 -5.74
N ILE A 114 -3.07 -6.44 -5.26
CA ILE A 114 -3.27 -7.04 -3.95
C ILE A 114 -3.61 -8.51 -4.12
N GLU A 115 -2.97 -9.37 -3.31
CA GLU A 115 -3.21 -10.79 -3.30
C GLU A 115 -4.08 -11.14 -2.09
N PRO A 116 -5.16 -11.95 -2.28
CA PRO A 116 -5.99 -12.37 -1.16
C PRO A 116 -5.34 -13.51 -0.39
N TYR A 117 -5.52 -13.48 0.91
CA TYR A 117 -5.16 -14.60 1.79
C TYR A 117 -6.38 -14.98 2.62
N GLN A 118 -6.95 -16.14 2.33
CA GLN A 118 -8.10 -16.65 3.07
C GLN A 118 -7.63 -17.27 4.38
N TYR A 119 -8.30 -16.94 5.46
CA TYR A 119 -7.99 -17.53 6.75
C TYR A 119 -9.24 -18.08 7.44
N ASP A 120 -9.03 -19.08 8.29
CA ASP A 120 -10.06 -19.66 9.13
C ASP A 120 -9.41 -19.93 10.49
N VAL A 121 -9.71 -19.07 11.46
CA VAL A 121 -9.12 -19.17 12.79
C VAL A 121 -10.26 -19.21 13.82
N ASN A 122 -10.39 -20.33 14.51
CA ASN A 122 -11.43 -20.51 15.55
C ASN A 122 -12.83 -20.20 15.05
N GLY A 123 -13.14 -20.63 13.83
CA GLY A 123 -14.45 -20.40 13.22
C GLY A 123 -14.66 -19.03 12.62
N LYS A 124 -13.68 -18.13 12.75
CA LYS A 124 -13.71 -16.83 12.09
C LYS A 124 -13.00 -16.93 10.75
N THR A 125 -13.71 -16.62 9.70
CA THR A 125 -13.18 -16.63 8.34
C THR A 125 -13.11 -15.22 7.79
N GLY A 126 -12.20 -15.01 6.86
CA GLY A 126 -12.07 -13.73 6.19
C GLY A 126 -10.97 -13.77 5.14
N ILE A 127 -10.76 -12.65 4.49
CA ILE A 127 -9.70 -12.49 3.50
C ILE A 127 -8.85 -11.28 3.89
N SER A 128 -7.57 -11.55 4.15
CA SER A 128 -6.57 -10.51 4.39
C SER A 128 -5.95 -10.10 3.06
N ALA A 129 -5.56 -8.83 2.97
CA ALA A 129 -4.94 -8.29 1.77
C ALA A 129 -3.43 -8.22 1.95
N TYR A 130 -2.69 -8.77 0.98
CA TYR A 130 -1.23 -8.70 0.95
C TYR A 130 -0.79 -8.00 -0.32
N LEU A 131 0.23 -7.18 -0.22
CA LEU A 131 0.79 -6.51 -1.38
C LEU A 131 1.55 -7.51 -2.22
N LYS A 132 1.18 -7.62 -3.50
CA LYS A 132 1.87 -8.46 -4.46
C LYS A 132 2.81 -7.64 -5.33
N THR A 133 2.32 -6.53 -5.87
CA THR A 133 3.09 -5.66 -6.76
C THR A 133 2.70 -4.21 -6.52
N MET A 134 3.69 -3.32 -6.56
CA MET A 134 3.43 -1.89 -6.43
C MET A 134 4.34 -1.12 -7.39
N TYR A 135 3.75 -0.16 -8.09
CA TYR A 135 4.47 0.83 -8.88
C TYR A 135 4.20 2.19 -8.25
N ALA A 136 5.18 2.71 -7.53
CA ALA A 136 5.03 3.98 -6.82
C ALA A 136 5.82 5.06 -7.54
N THR A 137 5.13 6.09 -8.04
CA THR A 137 5.73 7.20 -8.72
C THR A 137 5.92 8.35 -7.74
N LYS A 138 7.17 8.69 -7.47
CA LYS A 138 7.52 9.75 -6.53
C LYS A 138 7.25 11.12 -7.14
N VAL A 139 6.76 12.04 -6.30
CA VAL A 139 6.66 13.44 -6.70
C VAL A 139 8.06 14.00 -6.92
N VAL A 140 8.30 14.54 -8.10
CA VAL A 140 9.59 15.12 -8.48
C VAL A 140 9.40 16.60 -8.74
N ASP A 141 10.14 17.47 -8.01
CA ASP A 141 10.06 18.90 -8.27
C ASP A 141 10.88 19.26 -9.51
N GLU A 142 10.72 20.47 -10.01
CA GLU A 142 11.38 20.88 -11.25
C GLU A 142 12.91 20.90 -11.13
N PHE A 143 13.43 21.13 -9.94
CA PHE A 143 14.87 21.13 -9.71
C PHE A 143 15.41 19.72 -9.57
N GLU A 144 14.67 18.82 -8.97
CA GLU A 144 15.03 17.42 -8.85
C GLU A 144 15.21 16.79 -10.23
N SER A 145 14.28 17.07 -11.14
CA SER A 145 14.35 16.59 -12.50
C SER A 145 15.57 17.13 -13.23
N LYS A 146 15.90 18.42 -13.02
CA LYS A 146 17.03 19.08 -13.65
C LYS A 146 18.38 18.47 -13.22
N TYR A 147 18.49 18.02 -11.97
CA TYR A 147 19.72 17.50 -11.40
C TYR A 147 19.73 15.98 -11.29
N ALA A 148 18.76 15.30 -11.87
CA ALA A 148 18.61 13.84 -11.73
C ALA A 148 19.82 13.06 -12.28
N ASP A 149 20.49 13.60 -13.29
CA ASP A 149 21.66 12.95 -13.91
C ASP A 149 22.96 13.23 -13.17
N ILE A 150 22.93 14.07 -12.15
CA ILE A 150 24.10 14.40 -11.36
C ILE A 150 24.17 13.41 -10.19
N GLY A 151 25.18 12.54 -10.21
CA GLY A 151 25.38 11.59 -9.13
C GLY A 151 25.82 12.28 -7.85
N ASP A 152 25.76 11.56 -6.73
CA ASP A 152 26.17 12.08 -5.43
C ASP A 152 27.64 12.52 -5.42
N ASP A 153 28.46 11.86 -6.24
CA ASP A 153 29.88 12.18 -6.35
C ASP A 153 30.13 13.54 -7.04
N ASP A 154 29.17 13.99 -7.80
CA ASP A 154 29.27 15.28 -8.52
C ASP A 154 28.70 16.43 -7.70
N CYS A 155 28.18 16.14 -6.52
CA CYS A 155 27.65 17.15 -5.64
C CYS A 155 28.79 17.98 -5.06
N PRO A 156 28.77 19.31 -5.19
CA PRO A 156 29.85 20.15 -4.70
C PRO A 156 29.89 20.31 -3.17
N PHE A 157 29.00 19.68 -2.49
CA PHE A 157 28.90 19.77 -1.03
C PHE A 157 29.11 18.45 -0.34
#